data_a2427360ea63f47c437feb91a973b080
#
_entry.id   a2427360ea63f47c437feb91a973b080
#
_cell.length_a   1.000
_cell.length_b   1.000
_cell.length_c   1.000
_cell.angle_alpha   90.00
_cell.angle_beta   90.00
_cell.angle_gamma   90.00
#
_symmetry.space_group_name_H-M   'P 1'
#
loop_
_entity.id
_entity.type
_entity.pdbx_description
1 polymer ?
#
loop_
_entity_poly.entity_id
_entity_poly.type
_entity_poly.pdbx_seq_one_letter_code
_entity_poly.pdbx_strand_id
1 'polypeptide(L)'
;MLASTASFINAVGGVNGDNPTEITRSDINTVVSTLVDNNAYMIMDNMEGEDRFGTAPVRDAYFALANSQIISDLDNVAGFIQKANYPEPGRALRSEWGSVGNTRFLISSIGSVFANASALGNNVLNVFIVGMEAYCVIEQDGYSASFIYRPPIYDGPLAMNCSIGWKMAQAPRITNDLWIQNLRCTLS
;
A
#
# COMPACT_ATOMS: atom_id res chain seq x y z
N MET A 1 -1.47 -10.40 2.65
CA MET A 1 -2.73 -11.08 2.98
C MET A 1 -3.99 -10.21 2.84
N LEU A 2 -3.89 -8.92 2.64
CA LEU A 2 -5.06 -8.05 2.38
C LEU A 2 -5.72 -8.30 1.02
N ALA A 3 -5.08 -9.05 0.14
CA ALA A 3 -5.46 -9.16 -1.28
C ALA A 3 -6.50 -10.22 -1.63
N SER A 4 -6.93 -11.06 -0.68
CA SER A 4 -7.79 -12.20 -1.05
C SER A 4 -9.25 -11.85 -1.26
N THR A 5 -9.71 -10.72 -0.73
CA THR A 5 -11.10 -10.26 -0.80
C THR A 5 -11.28 -8.96 -1.58
N ALA A 6 -10.21 -8.21 -1.86
CA ALA A 6 -10.30 -6.99 -2.63
C ALA A 6 -10.75 -7.28 -4.07
N SER A 7 -11.68 -6.48 -4.57
CA SER A 7 -12.03 -6.45 -5.98
C SER A 7 -10.79 -6.16 -6.83
N PHE A 8 -10.68 -6.76 -8.01
CA PHE A 8 -9.53 -6.50 -8.88
C PHE A 8 -9.98 -5.99 -10.26
N ILE A 9 -9.19 -5.09 -10.80
CA ILE A 9 -9.32 -4.55 -12.14
C ILE A 9 -8.00 -4.85 -12.85
N ASN A 10 -8.05 -5.45 -14.03
CA ASN A 10 -6.85 -5.62 -14.83
C ASN A 10 -6.62 -4.35 -15.67
N ALA A 11 -5.37 -3.91 -15.78
CA ALA A 11 -4.98 -2.96 -16.80
C ALA A 11 -5.39 -3.55 -18.18
N VAL A 12 -5.91 -2.70 -19.05
CA VAL A 12 -6.65 -3.13 -20.24
C VAL A 12 -5.82 -4.06 -21.11
N GLY A 13 -6.30 -5.30 -21.27
CA GLY A 13 -5.67 -6.30 -22.13
C GLY A 13 -6.51 -7.56 -22.22
N GLY A 14 -6.46 -8.23 -23.36
CA GLY A 14 -7.21 -9.44 -23.64
C GLY A 14 -8.73 -9.24 -23.75
N VAL A 15 -9.45 -10.34 -23.86
CA VAL A 15 -10.91 -10.34 -23.81
C VAL A 15 -11.33 -10.27 -22.35
N ASN A 16 -12.18 -9.31 -22.00
CA ASN A 16 -12.64 -9.08 -20.62
C ASN A 16 -11.52 -8.74 -19.60
N GLY A 17 -10.36 -8.25 -20.06
CA GLY A 17 -9.25 -7.90 -19.17
C GLY A 17 -8.60 -9.10 -18.48
N ASP A 18 -8.67 -10.29 -19.05
CA ASP A 18 -8.03 -11.51 -18.53
C ASP A 18 -6.51 -11.54 -18.74
N ASN A 19 -5.99 -10.67 -19.63
CA ASN A 19 -4.55 -10.51 -19.86
C ASN A 19 -4.11 -9.09 -19.49
N PRO A 20 -3.63 -8.84 -18.26
CA PRO A 20 -3.18 -7.51 -17.85
C PRO A 20 -2.05 -7.00 -18.74
N THR A 21 -2.06 -5.71 -19.04
CA THR A 21 -1.05 -4.97 -19.78
C THR A 21 -0.31 -4.00 -18.89
N GLU A 22 0.52 -3.14 -19.46
CA GLU A 22 1.17 -2.04 -18.76
C GLU A 22 0.14 -1.09 -18.14
N ILE A 23 0.53 -0.48 -17.02
CA ILE A 23 -0.32 0.48 -16.32
C ILE A 23 -0.47 1.77 -17.15
N THR A 24 -1.71 2.22 -17.32
CA THR A 24 -2.01 3.48 -18.00
C THR A 24 -2.81 4.43 -17.10
N ARG A 25 -2.83 5.72 -17.47
CA ARG A 25 -3.66 6.70 -16.78
C ARG A 25 -5.15 6.34 -16.81
N SER A 26 -5.62 5.73 -17.90
CA SER A 26 -7.01 5.31 -18.04
C SER A 26 -7.38 4.27 -17.00
N ASP A 27 -6.48 3.32 -16.73
CA ASP A 27 -6.71 2.27 -15.73
C ASP A 27 -6.79 2.85 -14.32
N ILE A 28 -5.88 3.78 -14.00
CA ILE A 28 -5.89 4.49 -12.71
C ILE A 28 -7.21 5.26 -12.55
N ASN A 29 -7.66 5.99 -13.58
CA ASN A 29 -8.92 6.72 -13.55
C ASN A 29 -10.12 5.78 -13.37
N THR A 30 -10.11 4.60 -14.00
CA THR A 30 -11.17 3.60 -13.84
C THR A 30 -11.26 3.11 -12.40
N VAL A 31 -10.11 2.84 -11.77
CA VAL A 31 -10.06 2.44 -10.36
C VAL A 31 -10.54 3.57 -9.45
N VAL A 32 -10.09 4.80 -9.69
CA VAL A 32 -10.54 5.97 -8.92
C VAL A 32 -12.05 6.19 -9.07
N SER A 33 -12.58 6.06 -10.28
CA SER A 33 -14.03 6.12 -10.54
C SER A 33 -14.79 5.09 -9.72
N THR A 34 -14.32 3.84 -9.72
CA THR A 34 -14.94 2.74 -8.95
C THR A 34 -14.92 3.02 -7.44
N LEU A 35 -13.82 3.58 -6.92
CA LEU A 35 -13.74 3.96 -5.50
C LEU A 35 -14.71 5.10 -5.16
N VAL A 36 -14.82 6.09 -6.03
CA VAL A 36 -15.77 7.22 -5.85
C VAL A 36 -17.21 6.71 -5.91
N ASP A 37 -17.54 5.83 -6.85
CA ASP A 37 -18.88 5.22 -6.98
C ASP A 37 -19.25 4.39 -5.73
N ASN A 38 -18.26 3.80 -5.07
CA ASN A 38 -18.42 3.09 -3.80
C ASN A 38 -18.41 4.03 -2.58
N ASN A 39 -18.39 5.35 -2.78
CA ASN A 39 -18.30 6.36 -1.72
C ASN A 39 -17.07 6.19 -0.82
N ALA A 40 -15.95 5.73 -1.36
CA ALA A 40 -14.70 5.66 -0.62
C ALA A 40 -14.15 7.07 -0.36
N TYR A 41 -13.89 7.38 0.90
CA TYR A 41 -13.28 8.66 1.26
C TYR A 41 -11.82 8.71 0.85
N MET A 42 -11.39 9.83 0.28
CA MET A 42 -9.98 10.12 0.08
C MET A 42 -9.32 10.41 1.42
N ILE A 43 -8.04 10.11 1.52
CA ILE A 43 -7.25 10.41 2.70
C ILE A 43 -6.97 11.91 2.71
N MET A 44 -7.45 12.60 3.74
CA MET A 44 -7.39 14.05 3.89
C MET A 44 -6.47 14.44 5.04
N ASP A 45 -5.95 15.68 5.00
CA ASP A 45 -5.08 16.25 6.04
C ASP A 45 -5.85 16.63 7.33
N ASN A 46 -7.17 16.55 7.32
CA ASN A 46 -8.04 17.01 8.41
C ASN A 46 -8.34 15.94 9.48
N MET A 47 -7.48 14.96 9.65
CA MET A 47 -7.61 14.07 10.80
C MET A 47 -7.21 14.83 12.07
N GLU A 48 -8.16 15.09 12.95
CA GLU A 48 -7.92 15.61 14.29
C GLU A 48 -7.18 14.54 15.10
N GLY A 49 -5.89 14.76 15.37
CA GLY A 49 -5.06 13.86 16.17
C GLY A 49 -3.57 14.13 15.99
N GLU A 50 -2.75 13.52 16.83
CA GLU A 50 -1.29 13.66 16.79
C GLU A 50 -0.66 13.02 15.53
N ASP A 51 -1.35 12.07 14.90
CA ASP A 51 -0.91 11.38 13.68
C ASP A 51 -1.51 12.02 12.42
N ARG A 52 -1.07 13.21 12.11
CA ARG A 52 -1.42 13.90 10.86
C ARG A 52 -0.66 13.30 9.69
N PHE A 53 -1.31 12.49 8.88
CA PHE A 53 -0.83 12.20 7.53
C PHE A 53 -1.06 13.45 6.67
N GLY A 54 -0.05 14.28 6.51
CA GLY A 54 -0.13 15.41 5.59
C GLY A 54 -0.33 14.92 4.17
N THR A 55 -1.46 15.29 3.54
CA THR A 55 -1.70 15.00 2.12
C THR A 55 -1.13 16.09 1.21
N ALA A 56 -0.52 17.15 1.77
CA ALA A 56 0.28 18.06 0.95
C ALA A 56 1.42 17.27 0.26
N PRO A 57 1.67 17.47 -1.00
CA PRO A 57 1.22 18.52 -1.89
C PRO A 57 -0.04 18.21 -2.70
N VAL A 58 -0.61 17.05 -2.55
CA VAL A 58 -1.91 16.66 -3.14
C VAL A 58 -2.95 16.75 -2.04
N ARG A 59 -4.00 17.54 -2.23
CA ARG A 59 -4.96 17.84 -1.16
C ARG A 59 -5.63 16.59 -0.62
N ASP A 60 -6.39 15.92 -1.46
CA ASP A 60 -7.11 14.70 -1.12
C ASP A 60 -6.66 13.63 -2.09
N ALA A 61 -6.27 12.46 -1.61
CA ALA A 61 -5.77 11.43 -2.48
C ALA A 61 -6.03 10.03 -1.94
N TYR A 62 -6.18 9.08 -2.84
CA TYR A 62 -6.06 7.66 -2.53
C TYR A 62 -4.60 7.25 -2.47
N PHE A 63 -4.26 6.29 -1.65
CA PHE A 63 -2.91 5.74 -1.62
C PHE A 63 -2.83 4.46 -2.44
N ALA A 64 -1.88 4.43 -3.37
CA ALA A 64 -1.54 3.26 -4.16
C ALA A 64 -0.27 2.61 -3.63
N LEU A 65 -0.38 1.37 -3.19
CA LEU A 65 0.75 0.57 -2.71
C LEU A 65 1.23 -0.33 -3.85
N ALA A 66 2.46 -0.15 -4.29
CA ALA A 66 3.01 -0.85 -5.43
C ALA A 66 4.40 -1.43 -5.17
N ASN A 67 4.81 -2.39 -6.00
CA ASN A 67 6.16 -2.94 -5.98
C ASN A 67 7.15 -2.00 -6.68
N SER A 68 8.41 -2.03 -6.27
CA SER A 68 9.48 -1.21 -6.86
C SER A 68 9.73 -1.49 -8.36
N GLN A 69 9.34 -2.65 -8.87
CA GLN A 69 9.51 -3.00 -10.28
C GLN A 69 8.65 -2.15 -11.23
N ILE A 70 7.57 -1.52 -10.73
CA ILE A 70 6.66 -0.72 -11.55
C ILE A 70 7.20 0.71 -11.84
N ILE A 71 8.30 1.09 -11.25
CA ILE A 71 8.80 2.48 -11.29
C ILE A 71 8.98 2.99 -12.73
N SER A 72 9.59 2.19 -13.60
CA SER A 72 9.83 2.58 -15.00
C SER A 72 8.54 2.84 -15.76
N ASP A 73 7.54 1.99 -15.56
CA ASP A 73 6.27 2.10 -16.25
C ASP A 73 5.46 3.26 -15.68
N LEU A 74 5.54 3.48 -14.36
CA LEU A 74 4.88 4.56 -13.67
C LEU A 74 5.40 5.94 -14.13
N ASP A 75 6.71 6.07 -14.33
CA ASP A 75 7.32 7.31 -14.84
C ASP A 75 6.85 7.64 -16.28
N ASN A 76 6.43 6.64 -17.06
CA ASN A 76 5.89 6.80 -18.41
C ASN A 76 4.38 7.11 -18.44
N VAL A 77 3.67 6.99 -17.32
CA VAL A 77 2.24 7.29 -17.27
C VAL A 77 1.96 8.76 -17.53
N ALA A 78 1.04 9.05 -18.45
CA ALA A 78 0.67 10.40 -18.80
C ALA A 78 0.17 11.20 -17.59
N GLY A 79 0.83 12.32 -17.28
CA GLY A 79 0.50 13.18 -16.15
C GLY A 79 1.01 12.68 -14.81
N PHE A 80 2.00 11.80 -14.80
CA PHE A 80 2.73 11.46 -13.60
C PHE A 80 3.59 12.64 -13.13
N ILE A 81 3.50 12.95 -11.85
CA ILE A 81 4.27 14.01 -11.19
C ILE A 81 5.19 13.35 -10.19
N GLN A 82 6.48 13.38 -10.47
CA GLN A 82 7.50 12.88 -9.54
C GLN A 82 7.54 13.71 -8.26
N LYS A 83 7.87 13.06 -7.16
CA LYS A 83 8.04 13.70 -5.84
C LYS A 83 8.93 14.96 -5.86
N ALA A 84 9.96 14.96 -6.69
CA ALA A 84 10.88 16.10 -6.82
C ALA A 84 10.21 17.36 -7.40
N ASN A 85 9.14 17.20 -8.17
CA ASN A 85 8.41 18.26 -8.83
C ASN A 85 7.19 18.77 -8.01
N TYR A 86 7.05 18.31 -6.79
CA TYR A 86 5.99 18.79 -5.91
C TYR A 86 6.27 20.23 -5.44
N PRO A 87 5.22 21.06 -5.23
CA PRO A 87 5.38 22.39 -4.66
C PRO A 87 6.07 22.39 -3.29
N GLU A 88 5.81 21.38 -2.46
CA GLU A 88 6.40 21.19 -1.15
C GLU A 88 6.96 19.76 -1.00
N PRO A 89 8.12 19.45 -1.60
CA PRO A 89 8.65 18.08 -1.61
C PRO A 89 9.00 17.53 -0.22
N GLY A 90 9.24 18.42 0.75
CA GLY A 90 9.54 18.05 2.13
C GLY A 90 8.36 17.43 2.89
N ARG A 91 7.13 17.65 2.42
CA ARG A 91 5.91 17.07 3.01
C ARG A 91 5.48 15.75 2.39
N ALA A 92 6.15 15.31 1.34
CA ALA A 92 5.86 14.02 0.74
C ALA A 92 6.26 12.87 1.67
N LEU A 93 5.50 11.78 1.64
CA LEU A 93 5.80 10.59 2.42
C LEU A 93 7.15 9.98 2.03
N ARG A 94 7.82 9.32 2.98
CA ARG A 94 9.18 8.81 2.77
C ARG A 94 9.27 7.80 1.62
N SER A 95 8.29 6.92 1.49
CA SER A 95 8.20 5.88 0.45
C SER A 95 7.44 6.32 -0.80
N GLU A 96 7.03 7.59 -0.86
CA GLU A 96 6.31 8.11 -2.00
C GLU A 96 7.24 8.34 -3.18
N TRP A 97 6.81 7.89 -4.36
CA TRP A 97 7.51 8.08 -5.63
C TRP A 97 6.95 9.26 -6.41
N GLY A 98 5.64 9.39 -6.43
CA GLY A 98 4.94 10.46 -7.14
C GLY A 98 3.43 10.28 -7.10
N SER A 99 2.73 11.05 -7.91
CA SER A 99 1.28 11.04 -7.99
C SER A 99 0.76 11.10 -9.43
N VAL A 100 -0.42 10.52 -9.64
CA VAL A 100 -1.19 10.65 -10.88
C VAL A 100 -2.61 11.06 -10.50
N GLY A 101 -3.02 12.26 -10.88
CA GLY A 101 -4.32 12.78 -10.48
C GLY A 101 -4.48 12.81 -8.96
N ASN A 102 -5.50 12.14 -8.44
CA ASN A 102 -5.79 12.04 -7.00
C ASN A 102 -5.25 10.75 -6.37
N THR A 103 -4.25 10.12 -6.97
CA THR A 103 -3.64 8.89 -6.45
C THR A 103 -2.16 9.10 -6.19
N ARG A 104 -1.70 8.79 -4.98
CA ARG A 104 -0.28 8.87 -4.57
C ARG A 104 0.31 7.47 -4.51
N PHE A 105 1.45 7.28 -5.15
CA PHE A 105 2.12 5.99 -5.25
C PHE A 105 3.19 5.83 -4.17
N LEU A 106 2.97 4.87 -3.30
CA LEU A 106 3.90 4.43 -2.27
C LEU A 106 4.59 3.15 -2.74
N ILE A 107 5.90 3.20 -2.87
CA ILE A 107 6.69 2.11 -3.41
C ILE A 107 7.34 1.31 -2.29
N SER A 108 7.23 -0.02 -2.40
CA SER A 108 7.84 -0.96 -1.48
C SER A 108 8.48 -2.13 -2.24
N SER A 109 9.62 -2.60 -1.77
CA SER A 109 10.26 -3.82 -2.29
C SER A 109 9.50 -5.10 -1.95
N ILE A 110 8.57 -5.04 -0.97
CA ILE A 110 7.77 -6.18 -0.49
C ILE A 110 6.41 -6.24 -1.22
N GLY A 111 6.17 -5.38 -2.22
CA GLY A 111 4.93 -5.37 -2.97
C GLY A 111 4.62 -6.73 -3.60
N SER A 112 3.34 -7.07 -3.68
CA SER A 112 2.87 -8.36 -4.19
C SER A 112 3.12 -8.50 -5.69
N VAL A 113 3.78 -9.59 -6.07
CA VAL A 113 4.04 -9.97 -7.46
C VAL A 113 3.62 -11.42 -7.64
N PHE A 114 2.83 -11.70 -8.68
CA PHE A 114 2.50 -13.06 -9.10
C PHE A 114 3.38 -13.46 -10.27
N ALA A 115 4.28 -14.39 -10.04
CA ALA A 115 5.20 -14.88 -11.07
C ALA A 115 4.43 -15.67 -12.15
N ASN A 116 4.71 -15.37 -13.42
CA ASN A 116 4.16 -16.05 -14.60
C ASN A 116 2.62 -16.17 -14.59
N ALA A 117 1.93 -15.18 -14.02
CA ALA A 117 0.48 -15.25 -13.82
C ALA A 117 -0.32 -14.68 -15.01
N SER A 118 0.31 -14.03 -15.98
CA SER A 118 -0.36 -13.58 -17.19
C SER A 118 -0.50 -14.73 -18.20
N ALA A 119 -1.43 -14.61 -19.15
CA ALA A 119 -1.60 -15.57 -20.25
C ALA A 119 -0.35 -15.69 -21.13
N LEU A 120 0.51 -14.67 -21.15
CA LEU A 120 1.79 -14.66 -21.89
C LEU A 120 2.99 -15.11 -21.02
N GLY A 121 2.75 -15.54 -19.78
CA GLY A 121 3.82 -15.96 -18.85
C GLY A 121 4.59 -14.81 -18.20
N ASN A 122 4.09 -13.59 -18.27
CA ASN A 122 4.71 -12.44 -17.61
C ASN A 122 4.32 -12.36 -16.13
N ASN A 123 5.16 -11.71 -15.33
CA ASN A 123 4.84 -11.41 -13.95
C ASN A 123 3.72 -10.38 -13.87
N VAL A 124 2.75 -10.63 -12.99
CA VAL A 124 1.66 -9.71 -12.72
C VAL A 124 1.94 -8.98 -11.42
N LEU A 125 2.01 -7.66 -11.50
CA LEU A 125 2.17 -6.77 -10.36
C LEU A 125 0.80 -6.37 -9.83
N ASN A 126 0.67 -6.33 -8.51
CA ASN A 126 -0.53 -5.84 -7.85
C ASN A 126 -0.28 -4.44 -7.31
N VAL A 127 -1.13 -3.51 -7.70
CA VAL A 127 -1.18 -2.14 -7.17
C VAL A 127 -2.46 -2.01 -6.37
N PHE A 128 -2.33 -1.92 -5.04
CA PHE A 128 -3.47 -1.74 -4.15
C PHE A 128 -3.78 -0.26 -3.99
N ILE A 129 -4.95 0.17 -4.42
CA ILE A 129 -5.43 1.54 -4.24
C ILE A 129 -6.46 1.53 -3.12
N VAL A 130 -6.17 2.27 -2.06
CA VAL A 130 -6.93 2.26 -0.81
C VAL A 130 -7.48 3.63 -0.47
N GLY A 131 -8.73 3.64 -0.01
CA GLY A 131 -9.36 4.80 0.59
C GLY A 131 -9.08 4.89 2.09
N MET A 132 -9.56 5.97 2.70
CA MET A 132 -9.48 6.19 4.14
C MET A 132 -10.27 5.10 4.88
N GLU A 133 -9.73 4.60 5.98
CA GLU A 133 -10.35 3.57 6.83
C GLU A 133 -10.73 2.26 6.12
N ALA A 134 -10.17 2.01 4.94
CA ALA A 134 -10.43 0.79 4.18
C ALA A 134 -9.95 -0.48 4.90
N TYR A 135 -8.93 -0.35 5.73
CA TYR A 135 -8.42 -1.42 6.59
C TYR A 135 -8.01 -0.88 7.97
N CYS A 136 -8.03 -1.73 8.95
CA CYS A 136 -7.58 -1.42 10.30
C CYS A 136 -6.67 -2.50 10.85
N VAL A 137 -5.86 -2.15 11.83
CA VAL A 137 -5.08 -3.08 12.64
C VAL A 137 -5.68 -3.07 14.04
N ILE A 138 -6.14 -4.22 14.49
CA ILE A 138 -6.72 -4.39 15.82
C ILE A 138 -5.58 -4.87 16.72
N GLU A 139 -5.30 -4.11 17.77
CA GLU A 139 -4.38 -4.48 18.83
C GLU A 139 -5.17 -4.80 20.09
N GLN A 140 -4.78 -5.86 20.78
CA GLN A 140 -5.39 -6.20 22.05
C GLN A 140 -4.75 -5.37 23.16
N ASP A 141 -5.57 -4.71 23.97
CA ASP A 141 -5.09 -3.95 25.12
C ASP A 141 -4.24 -4.82 26.06
N GLY A 142 -3.08 -4.30 26.47
CA GLY A 142 -2.08 -5.03 27.26
C GLY A 142 -1.18 -6.02 26.49
N TYR A 143 -1.39 -6.19 25.17
CA TYR A 143 -0.57 -7.02 24.29
C TYR A 143 0.07 -6.25 23.14
N SER A 144 0.19 -4.94 23.28
CA SER A 144 1.00 -4.13 22.36
C SER A 144 2.45 -4.62 22.33
N ALA A 145 3.18 -4.27 21.27
CA ALA A 145 4.57 -4.71 21.13
C ALA A 145 5.40 -4.38 22.38
N SER A 146 5.80 -5.39 23.12
CA SER A 146 6.58 -5.23 24.35
C SER A 146 7.83 -6.08 24.32
N PHE A 147 8.96 -5.48 24.73
CA PHE A 147 10.20 -6.18 24.95
C PHE A 147 10.25 -6.72 26.39
N ILE A 148 10.62 -7.97 26.52
CA ILE A 148 10.82 -8.64 27.80
C ILE A 148 12.31 -8.90 27.92
N TYR A 149 12.95 -8.18 28.83
CA TYR A 149 14.34 -8.43 29.17
C TYR A 149 14.40 -9.19 30.50
N ARG A 150 15.03 -10.34 30.49
CA ARG A 150 15.34 -11.11 31.68
C ARG A 150 16.83 -10.94 31.97
N PRO A 151 17.20 -10.17 33.02
CA PRO A 151 18.60 -10.02 33.38
C PRO A 151 19.21 -11.36 33.80
N PRO A 152 20.53 -11.48 33.83
CA PRO A 152 21.20 -12.69 34.35
C PRO A 152 20.74 -12.94 35.78
N ILE A 153 19.92 -13.95 35.94
CA ILE A 153 19.48 -14.45 37.26
C ILE A 153 20.18 -15.78 37.46
N TYR A 154 20.52 -16.06 38.71
CA TYR A 154 21.24 -17.24 39.16
C TYR A 154 20.65 -18.56 38.63
N ASP A 155 20.88 -18.82 37.37
CA ASP A 155 20.61 -20.08 36.70
C ASP A 155 21.98 -20.77 36.49
N GLY A 156 22.51 -21.30 37.56
CA GLY A 156 23.85 -21.88 37.64
C GLY A 156 24.87 -20.96 38.35
N PRO A 157 26.04 -21.52 38.70
CA PRO A 157 27.03 -20.87 39.58
C PRO A 157 27.69 -19.60 39.00
N LEU A 158 27.51 -19.31 37.70
CA LEU A 158 28.15 -18.19 37.03
C LEU A 158 27.18 -17.08 36.57
N ALA A 159 25.86 -17.26 36.74
CA ALA A 159 24.84 -16.28 36.37
C ALA A 159 25.05 -15.65 34.97
N MET A 160 25.45 -16.43 33.97
CA MET A 160 25.86 -15.95 32.64
C MET A 160 24.72 -15.91 31.63
N ASN A 161 23.57 -16.48 31.96
CA ASN A 161 22.45 -16.57 31.02
C ASN A 161 21.49 -15.38 31.16
N CYS A 162 21.31 -14.63 30.11
CA CYS A 162 20.24 -13.64 29.98
C CYS A 162 19.35 -14.02 28.79
N SER A 163 18.09 -13.58 28.81
CA SER A 163 17.18 -13.77 27.68
C SER A 163 16.47 -12.47 27.34
N ILE A 164 16.36 -12.24 26.04
CA ILE A 164 15.57 -11.14 25.47
C ILE A 164 14.49 -11.76 24.62
N GLY A 165 13.26 -11.36 24.86
CA GLY A 165 12.10 -11.77 24.07
C GLY A 165 11.25 -10.57 23.70
N TRP A 166 10.40 -10.73 22.71
CA TRP A 166 9.36 -9.77 22.40
C TRP A 166 8.06 -10.50 22.17
N LYS A 167 6.97 -9.86 22.50
CA LYS A 167 5.61 -10.35 22.22
C LYS A 167 4.76 -9.24 21.65
N MET A 168 3.86 -9.60 20.74
CA MET A 168 2.90 -8.70 20.14
C MET A 168 1.67 -9.52 19.72
N ALA A 169 0.48 -8.99 19.95
CA ALA A 169 -0.76 -9.55 19.41
C ALA A 169 -1.44 -8.47 18.57
N GLN A 170 -1.51 -8.70 17.26
CA GLN A 170 -2.21 -7.82 16.34
C GLN A 170 -2.93 -8.63 15.27
N ALA A 171 -4.06 -8.14 14.80
CA ALA A 171 -4.82 -8.73 13.71
C ALA A 171 -5.21 -7.65 12.69
N PRO A 172 -4.60 -7.64 11.49
CA PRO A 172 -5.06 -6.76 10.42
C PRO A 172 -6.39 -7.28 9.85
N ARG A 173 -7.33 -6.36 9.63
CA ARG A 173 -8.64 -6.65 9.06
C ARG A 173 -8.99 -5.60 8.01
N ILE A 174 -9.65 -6.04 6.95
CA ILE A 174 -10.29 -5.15 5.99
C ILE A 174 -11.61 -4.70 6.61
N THR A 175 -11.80 -3.38 6.69
CA THR A 175 -13.02 -2.77 7.24
C THR A 175 -14.11 -2.73 6.19
N ASN A 176 -13.76 -2.34 4.96
CA ASN A 176 -14.66 -2.29 3.83
C ASN A 176 -13.96 -2.76 2.55
N ASP A 177 -14.40 -3.90 2.01
CA ASP A 177 -13.82 -4.50 0.80
C ASP A 177 -14.02 -3.63 -0.46
N LEU A 178 -15.06 -2.81 -0.50
CA LEU A 178 -15.35 -1.92 -1.64
C LEU A 178 -14.41 -0.71 -1.70
N TRP A 179 -13.74 -0.38 -0.61
CA TRP A 179 -12.83 0.76 -0.49
C TRP A 179 -11.36 0.39 -0.78
N ILE A 180 -11.12 -0.87 -1.12
CA ILE A 180 -9.83 -1.36 -1.57
C ILE A 180 -10.00 -1.93 -2.98
N GLN A 181 -9.25 -1.40 -3.92
CA GLN A 181 -9.19 -1.90 -5.29
C GLN A 181 -7.80 -2.38 -5.61
N ASN A 182 -7.70 -3.51 -6.28
CA ASN A 182 -6.44 -4.06 -6.75
C ASN A 182 -6.33 -3.90 -8.26
N LEU A 183 -5.43 -3.06 -8.72
CA LEU A 183 -5.10 -2.93 -10.13
C LEU A 183 -3.96 -3.91 -10.45
N ARG A 184 -4.23 -4.85 -11.36
CA ARG A 184 -3.25 -5.81 -11.86
C ARG A 184 -2.67 -5.32 -13.17
N CYS A 185 -1.37 -5.26 -13.25
CA CYS A 185 -0.65 -4.85 -14.46
C CYS A 185 0.58 -5.73 -14.69
N THR A 186 1.09 -5.73 -15.90
CA THR A 186 2.38 -6.34 -16.26
C THR A 186 3.41 -5.25 -16.50
N LEU A 187 4.67 -5.63 -16.51
CA LEU A 187 5.76 -4.75 -16.91
C LEU A 187 5.85 -4.64 -18.44
N SER A 188 6.35 -3.49 -18.92
CA SER A 188 6.70 -3.26 -20.33
C SER A 188 7.85 -4.14 -20.81
#